data_972ea19aa6e749e0b304f67ab91caf15
#
_entry.id   972ea19aa6e749e0b304f67ab91caf15
#
_cell.length_a   1.000
_cell.length_b   1.000
_cell.length_c   1.000
_cell.angle_alpha   90.00
_cell.angle_beta   90.00
_cell.angle_gamma   90.00
#
_symmetry.space_group_name_H-M   'P 1'
#
loop_
_entity.id
_entity.type
_entity.pdbx_description
1 polymer ?
#
loop_
_entity_poly.entity_id
_entity_poly.type
_entity_poly.pdbx_seq_one_letter_code
_entity_poly.pdbx_strand_id
1 'polypeptide(L)'
;MFARQIGIDLGTANVIVYVRGKGIVLTEPSVVALAKEDGSNRPRIVAVGEEARLMLGRTPGTITALRPMRDGVIADYVITEYMLRYFINKTCG
;
A
#
# COMPACT_ATOMS: atom_id res chain seq x y z
N MET A 1 0.64 -21.51 18.51
CA MET A 1 1.02 -20.44 17.60
C MET A 1 0.81 -19.10 18.26
N PHE A 2 1.76 -18.26 18.14
CA PHE A 2 1.68 -16.95 18.76
C PHE A 2 1.28 -15.92 17.74
N ALA A 3 0.17 -15.25 17.98
CA ALA A 3 -0.22 -14.12 17.17
C ALA A 3 0.65 -12.93 17.55
N ARG A 4 1.33 -12.36 16.59
CA ARG A 4 2.06 -11.11 16.81
C ARG A 4 1.03 -9.99 16.88
N GLN A 5 1.20 -9.12 17.85
CA GLN A 5 0.35 -7.95 17.93
C GLN A 5 0.91 -6.87 17.03
N ILE A 6 0.20 -6.62 15.97
CA ILE A 6 0.58 -5.64 14.96
C ILE A 6 -0.44 -4.52 14.97
N GLY A 7 0.03 -3.30 15.04
CA GLY A 7 -0.80 -2.13 14.88
C GLY A 7 -0.52 -1.50 13.52
N ILE A 8 -1.57 -1.10 12.83
CA ILE A 8 -1.43 -0.43 11.55
C ILE A 8 -2.21 0.87 11.59
N ASP A 9 -1.52 1.96 11.35
CA ASP A 9 -2.15 3.28 11.26
C ASP A 9 -2.25 3.65 9.78
N LEU A 10 -3.47 3.69 9.27
CA LEU A 10 -3.74 4.05 7.89
C LEU A 10 -3.96 5.55 7.79
N GLY A 11 -2.90 6.27 7.53
CA GLY A 11 -3.00 7.70 7.29
C GLY A 11 -3.25 7.99 5.82
N THR A 12 -3.74 9.20 5.54
CA THR A 12 -3.96 9.64 4.17
C THR A 12 -2.65 9.69 3.38
N ALA A 13 -1.58 10.10 4.02
CA ALA A 13 -0.27 10.24 3.38
C ALA A 13 0.63 9.03 3.59
N ASN A 14 0.57 8.41 4.77
CA ASN A 14 1.50 7.35 5.13
C ASN A 14 0.80 6.22 5.86
N VAL A 15 1.35 5.02 5.70
CA VAL A 15 0.98 3.85 6.48
C VAL A 15 2.10 3.59 7.47
N ILE A 16 1.75 3.44 8.73
CA ILE A 16 2.72 3.16 9.80
C ILE A 16 2.37 1.80 10.38
N VAL A 17 3.35 0.90 10.40
CA VAL A 17 3.18 -0.43 10.98
C VAL A 17 4.09 -0.54 12.19
N TYR A 18 3.53 -0.97 13.30
CA TYR A 18 4.32 -1.22 14.50
C TYR A 18 4.00 -2.59 15.07
N VAL A 19 4.99 -3.18 15.69
CA VAL A 19 4.91 -4.50 16.30
C VAL A 19 5.15 -4.34 17.79
N ARG A 20 4.30 -4.97 18.59
CA ARG A 20 4.44 -4.92 20.04
C ARG A 20 5.82 -5.43 20.44
N GLY A 21 6.52 -4.65 21.24
CA GLY A 21 7.85 -4.98 21.71
C GLY A 21 8.97 -4.50 20.80
N LYS A 22 8.66 -4.13 19.56
CA LYS A 22 9.67 -3.64 18.61
C LYS A 22 9.48 -2.19 18.22
N GLY A 23 8.28 -1.63 18.44
CA GLY A 23 7.98 -0.27 18.05
C GLY A 23 7.61 -0.17 16.57
N ILE A 24 7.88 0.99 15.98
CA ILE A 24 7.57 1.22 14.56
C ILE A 24 8.59 0.46 13.72
N VAL A 25 8.10 -0.45 12.89
CA VAL A 25 8.95 -1.29 12.04
C VAL A 25 8.86 -0.89 10.58
N LEU A 26 7.85 -0.09 10.20
CA LEU A 26 7.68 0.30 8.82
C LEU A 26 6.88 1.60 8.76
N THR A 27 7.34 2.52 7.92
CA THR A 27 6.62 3.74 7.58
C THR A 27 6.76 3.92 6.08
N GLU A 28 5.65 3.86 5.36
CA GLU A 28 5.68 4.02 3.91
C GLU A 28 4.50 4.85 3.44
N PRO A 29 4.65 5.52 2.28
CA PRO A 29 3.54 6.28 1.71
C PRO A 29 2.34 5.40 1.39
N SER A 30 1.15 5.95 1.57
CA SER A 30 -0.11 5.28 1.19
C SER A 30 -0.34 5.46 -0.31
N VAL A 31 0.46 4.80 -1.13
CA VAL A 31 0.39 4.90 -2.58
C VAL A 31 0.46 3.51 -3.19
N VAL A 32 -0.32 3.29 -4.24
CA VAL A 32 -0.32 2.04 -4.98
C VAL A 32 -0.21 2.37 -6.46
N ALA A 33 0.68 1.70 -7.17
CA ALA A 33 0.82 1.84 -8.61
C ALA A 33 0.15 0.67 -9.32
N LEU A 34 -0.69 0.98 -10.28
CA LEU A 34 -1.47 0.01 -11.03
C LEU A 34 -1.07 0.03 -12.50
N ALA A 35 -0.88 -1.15 -13.09
CA ALA A 35 -0.67 -1.29 -14.53
C ALA A 35 -1.93 -1.86 -15.16
N LYS A 36 -2.37 -1.26 -16.26
CA LYS A 36 -3.51 -1.75 -17.02
C LYS A 36 -2.99 -2.41 -18.28
N GLU A 37 -3.22 -3.71 -18.36
CA GLU A 37 -2.79 -4.47 -19.55
C GLU A 37 -3.84 -4.37 -20.64
N ASP A 38 -3.37 -4.38 -21.90
CA ASP A 38 -4.27 -4.35 -23.04
C ASP A 38 -5.19 -5.57 -23.02
N GLY A 39 -6.49 -5.31 -23.21
CA GLY A 39 -7.48 -6.36 -23.24
C GLY A 39 -7.95 -6.84 -21.87
N SER A 40 -7.39 -6.30 -20.81
CA SER A 40 -7.80 -6.65 -19.45
C SER A 40 -8.56 -5.50 -18.82
N ASN A 41 -9.68 -5.81 -18.18
CA ASN A 41 -10.44 -4.82 -17.41
C ASN A 41 -9.95 -4.72 -15.97
N ARG A 42 -8.97 -5.54 -15.60
CA ARG A 42 -8.46 -5.58 -14.23
C ARG A 42 -7.07 -4.94 -14.15
N PRO A 43 -6.93 -3.85 -13.42
CA PRO A 43 -5.59 -3.31 -13.19
C PRO A 43 -4.79 -4.26 -12.31
N ARG A 44 -3.51 -4.37 -12.59
CA ARG A 44 -2.59 -5.17 -11.79
C ARG A 44 -1.75 -4.26 -10.94
N ILE A 45 -1.61 -4.61 -9.66
CA ILE A 45 -0.77 -3.85 -8.76
C ILE A 45 0.68 -4.19 -9.04
N VAL A 46 1.48 -3.17 -9.37
CA VAL A 46 2.89 -3.35 -9.72
C VAL A 46 3.83 -2.81 -8.66
N ALA A 47 3.36 -1.93 -7.79
CA ALA A 47 4.18 -1.38 -6.72
C ALA A 47 3.29 -0.86 -5.61
N VAL A 48 3.82 -0.84 -4.40
CA VAL A 48 3.11 -0.36 -3.21
C VAL A 48 4.11 0.44 -2.36
N GLY A 49 3.61 1.50 -1.72
CA GLY A 49 4.41 2.26 -0.78
C GLY A 49 5.46 3.12 -1.46
N GLU A 50 6.68 3.07 -0.97
CA GLU A 50 7.76 3.92 -1.46
C GLU A 50 8.06 3.69 -2.95
N GLU A 51 8.01 2.44 -3.39
CA GLU A 51 8.23 2.15 -4.81
C GLU A 51 7.16 2.80 -5.68
N ALA A 52 5.90 2.76 -5.22
CA ALA A 52 4.81 3.41 -5.95
C ALA A 52 4.99 4.92 -5.96
N ARG A 53 5.44 5.50 -4.85
CA ARG A 53 5.68 6.94 -4.76
C ARG A 53 6.75 7.38 -5.76
N LEU A 54 7.78 6.58 -5.91
CA LEU A 54 8.85 6.89 -6.87
C LEU A 54 8.37 6.87 -8.31
N MET A 55 7.28 6.17 -8.58
CA MET A 55 6.69 6.13 -9.91
C MET A 55 5.82 7.35 -10.22
N LEU A 56 5.46 8.14 -9.20
CA LEU A 56 4.69 9.35 -9.44
C LEU A 56 5.49 10.33 -10.30
N GLY A 57 4.88 10.77 -11.38
CA GLY A 57 5.51 11.68 -12.30
C GLY A 57 6.48 11.06 -13.27
N ARG A 58 6.74 9.75 -13.16
CA ARG A 58 7.64 9.03 -14.06
C ARG A 58 6.98 7.82 -14.68
N THR A 59 5.68 7.69 -14.49
CA THR A 59 4.97 6.51 -14.96
C THR A 59 4.74 6.56 -16.46
N PRO A 60 4.97 5.44 -17.16
CA PRO A 60 4.46 5.28 -18.52
C PRO A 60 2.95 5.45 -18.53
N GLY A 61 2.39 5.78 -19.68
CA GLY A 61 0.95 6.00 -19.78
C GLY A 61 0.09 4.83 -19.36
N THR A 62 0.67 3.62 -19.26
CA THR A 62 -0.05 2.42 -18.83
C THR A 62 -0.05 2.21 -17.33
N ILE A 63 0.73 2.99 -16.57
CA ILE A 63 0.82 2.86 -15.13
C ILE A 63 0.21 4.09 -14.46
N THR A 64 -0.65 3.86 -13.49
CA THR A 64 -1.29 4.92 -12.73
C THR A 64 -0.99 4.72 -11.25
N ALA A 65 -0.51 5.76 -10.58
CA ALA A 65 -0.33 5.73 -9.14
C ALA A 65 -1.51 6.43 -8.48
N LEU A 66 -2.04 5.82 -7.40
CA LEU A 66 -3.15 6.39 -6.69
C LEU A 66 -2.99 6.22 -5.18
N ARG A 67 -3.74 7.03 -4.44
CA ARG A 67 -3.81 6.93 -2.99
C ARG A 67 -5.13 6.31 -2.59
N PRO A 68 -5.12 5.08 -2.02
CA PRO A 68 -6.38 4.42 -1.63
C PRO A 68 -7.06 5.07 -0.43
N MET A 69 -6.33 5.89 0.32
CA MET A 69 -6.90 6.64 1.44
C MET A 69 -7.00 8.12 1.09
N ARG A 70 -8.13 8.73 1.39
CA ARG A 70 -8.35 10.18 1.18
C ARG A 70 -9.03 10.74 2.41
N ASP A 71 -8.44 11.79 2.98
CA ASP A 71 -9.00 12.48 4.14
C ASP A 71 -9.31 11.52 5.29
N GLY A 72 -8.45 10.52 5.48
CA GLY A 72 -8.62 9.53 6.53
C GLY A 72 -9.70 8.49 6.24
N VAL A 73 -10.26 8.48 5.04
CA VAL A 73 -11.33 7.57 4.65
C VAL A 73 -10.82 6.64 3.54
N ILE A 74 -11.22 5.37 3.61
CA ILE A 74 -10.86 4.40 2.58
C ILE A 74 -11.66 4.71 1.32
N ALA A 75 -10.95 5.11 0.25
CA ALA A 75 -11.57 5.42 -1.03
C ALA A 75 -11.73 4.18 -1.91
N ASP A 76 -10.88 3.17 -1.72
CA ASP A 76 -10.94 1.93 -2.48
C ASP A 76 -10.62 0.77 -1.55
N TYR A 77 -11.63 -0.04 -1.24
CA TYR A 77 -11.47 -1.13 -0.27
C TYR A 77 -10.61 -2.27 -0.80
N VAL A 78 -10.74 -2.61 -2.07
CA VAL A 78 -9.98 -3.73 -2.65
C VAL A 78 -8.50 -3.40 -2.69
N ILE A 79 -8.17 -2.21 -3.15
CA ILE A 79 -6.78 -1.76 -3.23
C ILE A 79 -6.19 -1.61 -1.83
N THR A 80 -6.98 -1.07 -0.89
CA THR A 80 -6.53 -0.91 0.49
C THR A 80 -6.25 -2.27 1.13
N GLU A 81 -7.10 -3.26 0.90
CA GLU A 81 -6.89 -4.59 1.43
C GLU A 81 -5.59 -5.20 0.89
N TYR A 82 -5.34 -5.05 -0.40
CA TYR A 82 -4.10 -5.53 -0.99
C TYR A 82 -2.89 -4.83 -0.38
N MET A 83 -2.97 -3.54 -0.22
CA MET A 83 -1.90 -2.76 0.39
C MET A 83 -1.61 -3.24 1.81
N LEU A 84 -2.64 -3.48 2.60
CA LEU A 84 -2.48 -3.99 3.96
C LEU A 84 -1.80 -5.35 3.97
N ARG A 85 -2.22 -6.26 3.10
CA ARG A 85 -1.60 -7.58 3.01
C ARG A 85 -0.13 -7.47 2.63
N TYR A 86 0.18 -6.57 1.72
CA TYR A 86 1.56 -6.35 1.31
C TYR A 86 2.42 -5.92 2.49
N PHE A 87 1.95 -4.94 3.28
CA PHE A 87 2.71 -4.45 4.42
C PHE A 87 2.80 -5.48 5.54
N ILE A 88 1.75 -6.24 5.78
CA ILE A 88 1.78 -7.30 6.79
C ILE A 88 2.79 -8.37 6.40
N ASN A 89 2.77 -8.81 5.15
CA ASN A 89 3.73 -9.81 4.66
C ASN A 89 5.15 -9.29 4.72
N LYS A 90 5.37 -8.04 4.40
CA LYS A 90 6.70 -7.42 4.45
C LYS A 90 7.22 -7.35 5.88
N THR A 91 6.32 -7.16 6.85
CA THR A 91 6.68 -7.02 8.26
C THR A 91 6.82 -8.38 8.95
N CYS A 92 5.93 -9.32 8.64
CA CYS A 92 5.84 -10.61 9.34
C CYS A 92 6.36 -11.79 8.52
N GLY A 93 6.51 -11.58 7.25
CA GLY A 93 7.03 -12.60 6.37
C GLY A 93 8.54 -12.66 6.42
#